data_629632f7b04e5e78f58c799c78f29391
#
_entry.id   629632f7b04e5e78f58c799c78f29391
#
_cell.length_a   1.000
_cell.length_b   1.000
_cell.length_c   1.000
_cell.angle_alpha   90.00
_cell.angle_beta   90.00
_cell.angle_gamma   90.00
#
_symmetry.space_group_name_H-M   'P 1'
#
loop_
_entity.id
_entity.type
_entity.pdbx_description
1 polymer ?
#
loop_
_entity_poly.entity_id
_entity_poly.type
_entity_poly.pdbx_seq_one_letter_code
_entity_poly.pdbx_strand_id
1 'polypeptide(L)'
;MTQSAVNPAKPNVAFLGIGLMGKPMATRLLQAGYAVTVWNRTRTKSDELQPFGAKVIDQVADAVRQADIVITMLEAGPIVAQVINAALPGLRKGALVVDMSSTRQSEAQEIHALLASAGVRFIDAPVSGGVVGAQAGTLAIMAGGDAADFAEVEPVLTVMGRPTLVGPAGCGQIAKLCNQLIVGGTLNIVAEALLLAQAGGADPAAVRTAIRGGFAESRILEVHGQRMLDRNFMPGGQVMSQHKDLENVLIAAANAGLRLPVTELVTAHYQSLMQIAPRADQSAVLLALEQTNESLRLGTAADQLPTKV
;
A
#
# COMPACT_ATOMS: atom_id res chain seq x y z
N MET A 1 44.36 -16.71 14.47
CA MET A 1 43.85 -16.77 13.09
C MET A 1 42.38 -16.43 13.14
N THR A 2 42.04 -15.19 12.91
CA THR A 2 40.65 -14.72 12.86
C THR A 2 40.06 -15.13 11.51
N GLN A 3 39.14 -16.09 11.53
CA GLN A 3 38.31 -16.40 10.35
C GLN A 3 37.56 -15.12 9.96
N SER A 4 37.94 -14.54 8.84
CA SER A 4 37.15 -13.50 8.16
C SER A 4 35.78 -14.13 7.83
N ALA A 5 34.75 -13.69 8.52
CA ALA A 5 33.37 -14.05 8.18
C ALA A 5 33.12 -13.59 6.76
N VAL A 6 33.03 -14.51 5.82
CA VAL A 6 32.57 -14.23 4.44
C VAL A 6 31.15 -13.75 4.58
N ASN A 7 30.94 -12.45 4.41
CA ASN A 7 29.59 -11.87 4.38
C ASN A 7 28.88 -12.52 3.17
N PRO A 8 27.79 -13.27 3.34
CA PRO A 8 27.12 -13.92 2.21
C PRO A 8 26.76 -12.86 1.17
N ALA A 9 27.01 -13.15 -0.10
CA ALA A 9 26.70 -12.24 -1.19
C ALA A 9 25.19 -11.90 -1.13
N LYS A 10 24.87 -10.61 -1.26
CA LYS A 10 23.47 -10.17 -1.31
C LYS A 10 22.74 -10.84 -2.46
N PRO A 11 21.46 -11.24 -2.29
CA PRO A 11 20.67 -11.85 -3.35
C PRO A 11 20.43 -10.85 -4.50
N ASN A 12 20.34 -11.36 -5.73
CA ASN A 12 19.91 -10.60 -6.89
C ASN A 12 18.40 -10.36 -6.80
N VAL A 13 17.98 -9.11 -6.95
CA VAL A 13 16.56 -8.72 -6.85
C VAL A 13 16.03 -8.33 -8.22
N ALA A 14 14.89 -8.87 -8.63
CA ALA A 14 14.08 -8.32 -9.71
C ALA A 14 12.93 -7.52 -9.11
N PHE A 15 12.74 -6.28 -9.55
CA PHE A 15 11.65 -5.41 -9.08
C PHE A 15 10.71 -5.11 -10.24
N LEU A 16 9.46 -5.58 -10.13
CA LEU A 16 8.43 -5.50 -11.16
C LEU A 16 7.36 -4.49 -10.76
N GLY A 17 7.28 -3.38 -11.49
CA GLY A 17 6.31 -2.31 -11.21
C GLY A 17 6.96 -1.06 -10.62
N ILE A 18 7.39 -0.15 -11.50
CA ILE A 18 8.04 1.12 -11.17
C ILE A 18 7.00 2.25 -11.25
N GLY A 19 6.04 2.18 -10.31
CA GLY A 19 5.02 3.22 -10.09
C GLY A 19 5.43 4.19 -8.98
N LEU A 20 4.43 4.93 -8.45
CA LEU A 20 4.63 5.90 -7.36
C LEU A 20 5.29 5.26 -6.12
N MET A 21 4.90 4.04 -5.78
CA MET A 21 5.46 3.29 -4.66
C MET A 21 6.73 2.53 -5.05
N GLY A 22 6.70 1.80 -6.19
CA GLY A 22 7.79 0.93 -6.60
C GLY A 22 9.08 1.67 -6.89
N LYS A 23 9.03 2.89 -7.45
CA LYS A 23 10.23 3.71 -7.73
C LYS A 23 11.05 3.99 -6.46
N PRO A 24 10.51 4.62 -5.40
CA PRO A 24 11.28 4.86 -4.18
C PRO A 24 11.72 3.57 -3.48
N MET A 25 10.91 2.49 -3.51
CA MET A 25 11.25 1.20 -2.92
C MET A 25 12.46 0.57 -3.63
N ALA A 26 12.46 0.50 -4.97
CA ALA A 26 13.58 0.00 -5.76
C ALA A 26 14.83 0.87 -5.60
N THR A 27 14.68 2.20 -5.51
CA THR A 27 15.78 3.13 -5.25
C THR A 27 16.47 2.82 -3.92
N ARG A 28 15.71 2.52 -2.86
CA ARG A 28 16.29 2.16 -1.57
C ARG A 28 17.10 0.86 -1.62
N LEU A 29 16.64 -0.15 -2.35
CA LEU A 29 17.38 -1.39 -2.54
C LEU A 29 18.71 -1.14 -3.27
N LEU A 30 18.71 -0.31 -4.31
CA LEU A 30 19.93 0.10 -5.03
C LEU A 30 20.89 0.83 -4.10
N GLN A 31 20.40 1.80 -3.32
CA GLN A 31 21.20 2.54 -2.34
C GLN A 31 21.74 1.66 -1.23
N ALA A 32 21.03 0.60 -0.86
CA ALA A 32 21.51 -0.41 0.08
C ALA A 32 22.51 -1.40 -0.58
N GLY A 33 22.86 -1.24 -1.86
CA GLY A 33 23.86 -2.03 -2.57
C GLY A 33 23.38 -3.41 -3.01
N TYR A 34 22.07 -3.59 -3.25
CA TYR A 34 21.55 -4.77 -3.95
C TYR A 34 21.73 -4.63 -5.46
N ALA A 35 22.00 -5.74 -6.13
CA ALA A 35 21.91 -5.82 -7.59
C ALA A 35 20.43 -5.90 -7.97
N VAL A 36 19.89 -4.81 -8.55
CA VAL A 36 18.46 -4.73 -8.87
C VAL A 36 18.25 -4.68 -10.38
N THR A 37 17.50 -5.66 -10.89
CA THR A 37 16.92 -5.64 -12.24
C THR A 37 15.50 -5.11 -12.15
N VAL A 38 15.16 -4.12 -13.00
CA VAL A 38 13.83 -3.49 -12.95
C VAL A 38 13.06 -3.71 -14.24
N TRP A 39 11.76 -3.92 -14.09
CA TRP A 39 10.81 -4.00 -15.19
C TRP A 39 9.56 -3.18 -14.90
N ASN A 40 9.04 -2.52 -15.90
CA ASN A 40 7.74 -1.86 -15.85
C ASN A 40 7.08 -1.88 -17.23
N ARG A 41 5.75 -2.02 -17.29
CA ARG A 41 4.97 -1.97 -18.54
C ARG A 41 5.29 -0.74 -19.39
N THR A 42 5.46 0.42 -18.77
CA THR A 42 5.93 1.65 -19.40
C THR A 42 7.43 1.77 -19.13
N ARG A 43 8.27 1.45 -20.11
CA ARG A 43 9.73 1.37 -19.99
C ARG A 43 10.35 2.65 -19.42
N THR A 44 9.90 3.82 -19.88
CA THR A 44 10.45 5.12 -19.44
C THR A 44 10.48 5.29 -17.92
N LYS A 45 9.54 4.68 -17.20
CA LYS A 45 9.54 4.70 -15.72
C LYS A 45 10.68 3.88 -15.13
N SER A 46 11.06 2.77 -15.77
CA SER A 46 12.21 1.95 -15.37
C SER A 46 13.53 2.64 -15.69
N ASP A 47 13.61 3.33 -16.83
CA ASP A 47 14.81 4.05 -17.26
C ASP A 47 15.24 5.13 -16.26
N GLU A 48 14.29 5.70 -15.50
CA GLU A 48 14.57 6.65 -14.43
C GLU A 48 15.44 6.07 -13.29
N LEU A 49 15.55 4.75 -13.19
CA LEU A 49 16.38 4.08 -12.17
C LEU A 49 17.80 3.69 -12.68
N GLN A 50 18.09 3.81 -13.98
CA GLN A 50 19.43 3.55 -14.53
C GLN A 50 20.53 4.40 -13.87
N PRO A 51 20.33 5.71 -13.61
CA PRO A 51 21.35 6.52 -12.92
C PRO A 51 21.68 6.04 -11.51
N PHE A 52 20.80 5.26 -10.89
CA PHE A 52 21.01 4.65 -9.57
C PHE A 52 21.62 3.24 -9.64
N GLY A 53 21.95 2.75 -10.85
CA GLY A 53 22.59 1.45 -11.07
C GLY A 53 21.62 0.30 -11.35
N ALA A 54 20.33 0.56 -11.61
CA ALA A 54 19.40 -0.49 -11.98
C ALA A 54 19.66 -1.03 -13.38
N LYS A 55 19.54 -2.36 -13.55
CA LYS A 55 19.50 -3.01 -14.85
C LYS A 55 18.07 -2.99 -15.38
N VAL A 56 17.81 -2.29 -16.47
CA VAL A 56 16.47 -2.19 -17.08
C VAL A 56 16.30 -3.27 -18.16
N ILE A 57 15.21 -4.02 -18.07
CA ILE A 57 14.89 -5.13 -18.99
C ILE A 57 13.47 -4.93 -19.54
N ASP A 58 13.29 -5.23 -20.85
CA ASP A 58 12.01 -5.04 -21.55
C ASP A 58 11.02 -6.18 -21.34
N GLN A 59 11.51 -7.41 -21.28
CA GLN A 59 10.68 -8.59 -21.15
C GLN A 59 10.66 -9.06 -19.69
N VAL A 60 9.47 -9.22 -19.11
CA VAL A 60 9.34 -9.59 -17.70
C VAL A 60 10.00 -10.94 -17.39
N ALA A 61 9.90 -11.93 -18.29
CA ALA A 61 10.52 -13.23 -18.10
C ALA A 61 12.07 -13.15 -18.06
N ASP A 62 12.66 -12.22 -18.82
CA ASP A 62 14.12 -12.01 -18.81
C ASP A 62 14.57 -11.23 -17.57
N ALA A 63 13.69 -10.33 -17.05
CA ALA A 63 14.00 -9.56 -15.87
C ALA A 63 14.16 -10.45 -14.61
N VAL A 64 13.42 -11.55 -14.54
CA VAL A 64 13.43 -12.46 -13.38
C VAL A 64 14.43 -13.61 -13.49
N ARG A 65 15.04 -13.82 -14.66
CA ARG A 65 15.84 -15.02 -15.01
C ARG A 65 17.02 -15.27 -14.05
N GLN A 66 17.63 -14.24 -13.52
CA GLN A 66 18.79 -14.33 -12.62
C GLN A 66 18.45 -13.89 -11.19
N ALA A 67 17.19 -13.61 -10.91
CA ALA A 67 16.79 -13.14 -9.60
C ALA A 67 16.67 -14.31 -8.59
N ASP A 68 17.17 -14.08 -7.40
CA ASP A 68 16.93 -14.92 -6.23
C ASP A 68 15.59 -14.54 -5.59
N ILE A 69 15.31 -13.22 -5.57
CA ILE A 69 14.11 -12.61 -5.03
C ILE A 69 13.44 -11.76 -6.11
N VAL A 70 12.15 -11.95 -6.33
CA VAL A 70 11.35 -11.16 -7.26
C VAL A 70 10.30 -10.39 -6.48
N ILE A 71 10.35 -9.06 -6.52
CA ILE A 71 9.40 -8.18 -5.85
C ILE A 71 8.41 -7.63 -6.88
N THR A 72 7.11 -7.73 -6.60
CA THR A 72 6.07 -7.07 -7.37
C THR A 72 5.46 -5.92 -6.57
N MET A 73 5.23 -4.77 -7.24
CA MET A 73 4.50 -3.62 -6.67
C MET A 73 3.59 -3.02 -7.75
N LEU A 74 2.40 -3.60 -7.88
CA LEU A 74 1.46 -3.39 -8.98
C LEU A 74 0.11 -2.86 -8.47
N GLU A 75 -0.78 -2.51 -9.40
CA GLU A 75 -2.00 -1.77 -9.09
C GLU A 75 -3.09 -2.62 -8.42
N ALA A 76 -3.26 -3.88 -8.86
CA ALA A 76 -4.35 -4.77 -8.42
C ALA A 76 -4.03 -6.24 -8.71
N GLY A 77 -4.74 -7.16 -8.05
CA GLY A 77 -4.57 -8.61 -8.17
C GLY A 77 -4.58 -9.16 -9.60
N PRO A 78 -5.53 -8.78 -10.47
CA PRO A 78 -5.51 -9.24 -11.87
C PRO A 78 -4.24 -8.84 -12.63
N ILE A 79 -3.67 -7.67 -12.34
CA ILE A 79 -2.40 -7.23 -12.94
C ILE A 79 -1.23 -8.02 -12.37
N VAL A 80 -1.24 -8.31 -11.05
CA VAL A 80 -0.23 -9.18 -10.43
C VAL A 80 -0.26 -10.56 -11.08
N ALA A 81 -1.43 -11.18 -11.20
CA ALA A 81 -1.59 -12.48 -11.83
C ALA A 81 -1.09 -12.49 -13.29
N GLN A 82 -1.41 -11.46 -14.07
CA GLN A 82 -0.94 -11.30 -15.44
C GLN A 82 0.58 -11.22 -15.53
N VAL A 83 1.22 -10.39 -14.68
CA VAL A 83 2.66 -10.19 -14.67
C VAL A 83 3.39 -11.45 -14.17
N ILE A 84 2.88 -12.11 -13.14
CA ILE A 84 3.44 -13.38 -12.64
C ILE A 84 3.36 -14.48 -13.71
N ASN A 85 2.21 -14.65 -14.38
CA ASN A 85 2.09 -15.62 -15.49
C ASN A 85 3.11 -15.33 -16.62
N ALA A 86 3.30 -14.07 -16.97
CA ALA A 86 4.29 -13.68 -17.98
C ALA A 86 5.75 -13.86 -17.49
N ALA A 87 5.98 -13.81 -16.19
CA ALA A 87 7.31 -14.03 -15.57
C ALA A 87 7.66 -15.52 -15.41
N LEU A 88 6.64 -16.41 -15.28
CA LEU A 88 6.83 -17.84 -15.01
C LEU A 88 7.92 -18.52 -15.85
N PRO A 89 8.01 -18.32 -17.18
CA PRO A 89 9.04 -18.98 -18.00
C PRO A 89 10.48 -18.57 -17.64
N GLY A 90 10.65 -17.44 -16.95
CA GLY A 90 11.95 -16.93 -16.51
C GLY A 90 12.27 -17.26 -15.06
N LEU A 91 11.30 -17.62 -14.24
CA LEU A 91 11.50 -17.91 -12.82
C LEU A 91 12.28 -19.20 -12.62
N ARG A 92 13.29 -19.16 -11.72
CA ARG A 92 14.06 -20.33 -11.34
C ARG A 92 13.35 -21.11 -10.24
N LYS A 93 13.47 -22.43 -10.24
CA LYS A 93 13.07 -23.24 -9.08
C LYS A 93 13.81 -22.75 -7.83
N GLY A 94 13.09 -22.63 -6.75
CA GLY A 94 13.60 -22.12 -5.47
C GLY A 94 13.70 -20.59 -5.39
N ALA A 95 13.43 -19.82 -6.45
CA ALA A 95 13.31 -18.36 -6.34
C ALA A 95 12.15 -17.99 -5.41
N LEU A 96 12.26 -16.84 -4.76
CA LEU A 96 11.23 -16.31 -3.85
C LEU A 96 10.55 -15.09 -4.48
N VAL A 97 9.25 -15.19 -4.71
CA VAL A 97 8.41 -14.07 -5.17
C VAL A 97 7.78 -13.40 -3.96
N VAL A 98 7.88 -12.08 -3.88
CA VAL A 98 7.30 -11.25 -2.82
C VAL A 98 6.35 -10.24 -3.45
N ASP A 99 5.05 -10.45 -3.28
CA ASP A 99 4.05 -9.49 -3.78
C ASP A 99 3.75 -8.43 -2.73
N MET A 100 4.22 -7.21 -2.98
CA MET A 100 3.99 -6.06 -2.11
C MET A 100 2.78 -5.23 -2.54
N SER A 101 2.03 -5.71 -3.52
CA SER A 101 0.79 -5.10 -4.01
C SER A 101 -0.36 -5.30 -3.03
N SER A 102 -1.38 -4.44 -3.10
CA SER A 102 -2.63 -4.62 -2.35
C SER A 102 -3.64 -5.38 -3.19
N THR A 103 -3.88 -6.65 -2.85
CA THR A 103 -4.73 -7.59 -3.57
C THR A 103 -5.77 -8.21 -2.64
N ARG A 104 -6.62 -9.10 -3.15
CA ARG A 104 -7.49 -9.93 -2.30
C ARG A 104 -6.70 -11.09 -1.71
N GLN A 105 -7.16 -11.57 -0.55
CA GLN A 105 -6.59 -12.78 0.06
C GLN A 105 -6.62 -13.97 -0.91
N SER A 106 -7.76 -14.21 -1.59
CA SER A 106 -7.91 -15.32 -2.54
C SER A 106 -6.93 -15.21 -3.70
N GLU A 107 -6.72 -14.00 -4.24
CA GLU A 107 -5.77 -13.76 -5.33
C GLU A 107 -4.33 -14.09 -4.90
N ALA A 108 -3.93 -13.71 -3.67
CA ALA A 108 -2.62 -14.06 -3.12
C ALA A 108 -2.46 -15.58 -2.94
N GLN A 109 -3.52 -16.27 -2.47
CA GLN A 109 -3.54 -17.73 -2.31
C GLN A 109 -3.47 -18.45 -3.66
N GLU A 110 -4.17 -17.97 -4.69
CA GLU A 110 -4.12 -18.50 -6.05
C GLU A 110 -2.72 -18.34 -6.66
N ILE A 111 -2.07 -17.17 -6.48
CA ILE A 111 -0.68 -16.93 -6.92
C ILE A 111 0.28 -17.85 -6.18
N HIS A 112 0.10 -18.02 -4.85
CA HIS A 112 0.89 -18.97 -4.07
C HIS A 112 0.80 -20.40 -4.63
N ALA A 113 -0.40 -20.88 -4.89
CA ALA A 113 -0.62 -22.24 -5.44
C ALA A 113 -0.01 -22.39 -6.84
N LEU A 114 -0.16 -21.39 -7.71
CA LEU A 114 0.44 -21.35 -9.04
C LEU A 114 1.98 -21.45 -8.97
N LEU A 115 2.62 -20.61 -8.16
CA LEU A 115 4.06 -20.56 -8.00
C LEU A 115 4.61 -21.85 -7.36
N ALA A 116 3.93 -22.39 -6.35
CA ALA A 116 4.30 -23.66 -5.73
C ALA A 116 4.31 -24.81 -6.73
N SER A 117 3.36 -24.85 -7.67
CA SER A 117 3.33 -25.87 -8.74
C SER A 117 4.55 -25.81 -9.68
N ALA A 118 5.17 -24.62 -9.79
CA ALA A 118 6.40 -24.37 -10.54
C ALA A 118 7.68 -24.53 -9.69
N GLY A 119 7.55 -24.87 -8.40
CA GLY A 119 8.67 -24.96 -7.46
C GLY A 119 9.25 -23.60 -7.08
N VAL A 120 8.45 -22.56 -7.11
CA VAL A 120 8.77 -21.17 -6.73
C VAL A 120 8.07 -20.85 -5.41
N ARG A 121 8.77 -20.18 -4.50
CA ARG A 121 8.29 -19.79 -3.17
C ARG A 121 7.55 -18.46 -3.23
N PHE A 122 6.67 -18.17 -2.27
CA PHE A 122 5.85 -16.97 -2.30
C PHE A 122 5.59 -16.37 -0.93
N ILE A 123 5.66 -15.05 -0.86
CA ILE A 123 5.22 -14.22 0.28
C ILE A 123 4.33 -13.10 -0.26
N ASP A 124 3.15 -12.90 0.31
CA ASP A 124 2.37 -11.68 0.15
C ASP A 124 2.78 -10.68 1.24
N ALA A 125 3.20 -9.49 0.84
CA ALA A 125 3.80 -8.51 1.75
C ALA A 125 3.30 -7.07 1.48
N PRO A 126 1.98 -6.81 1.46
CA PRO A 126 1.44 -5.49 1.23
C PRO A 126 1.94 -4.48 2.26
N VAL A 127 1.91 -3.19 1.86
CA VAL A 127 2.56 -2.12 2.60
C VAL A 127 1.59 -1.00 3.01
N SER A 128 1.97 -0.29 4.07
CA SER A 128 1.32 0.94 4.52
C SER A 128 2.36 2.00 4.88
N GLY A 129 2.08 3.29 4.55
CA GLY A 129 2.99 4.42 4.80
C GLY A 129 3.08 5.40 3.62
N GLY A 130 2.50 5.03 2.46
CA GLY A 130 2.46 5.86 1.26
C GLY A 130 3.85 6.16 0.69
N VAL A 131 3.91 7.11 -0.26
CA VAL A 131 5.15 7.50 -0.95
C VAL A 131 6.21 8.02 0.04
N VAL A 132 5.79 8.78 1.04
CA VAL A 132 6.70 9.33 2.08
C VAL A 132 7.36 8.19 2.86
N GLY A 133 6.58 7.19 3.28
CA GLY A 133 7.13 5.99 3.96
C GLY A 133 8.05 5.18 3.06
N ALA A 134 7.73 5.04 1.78
CA ALA A 134 8.57 4.35 0.81
C ALA A 134 9.92 5.06 0.60
N GLN A 135 9.90 6.39 0.49
CA GLN A 135 11.11 7.21 0.38
C GLN A 135 11.97 7.14 1.65
N ALA A 136 11.36 7.20 2.81
CA ALA A 136 12.05 7.16 4.10
C ALA A 136 12.51 5.75 4.51
N GLY A 137 11.98 4.67 3.89
CA GLY A 137 12.24 3.30 4.33
C GLY A 137 11.55 2.96 5.65
N THR A 138 10.37 3.50 5.86
CA THR A 138 9.60 3.35 7.12
C THR A 138 8.23 2.71 6.90
N LEU A 139 8.06 2.00 5.78
CA LEU A 139 6.82 1.29 5.50
C LEU A 139 6.51 0.26 6.59
N ALA A 140 5.25 0.15 6.99
CA ALA A 140 4.77 -1.06 7.65
C ALA A 140 4.57 -2.13 6.55
N ILE A 141 5.20 -3.29 6.70
CA ILE A 141 5.16 -4.39 5.72
C ILE A 141 4.54 -5.60 6.41
N MET A 142 3.40 -6.06 5.90
CA MET A 142 2.59 -7.11 6.49
C MET A 142 2.78 -8.40 5.69
N ALA A 143 3.64 -9.30 6.17
CA ALA A 143 4.03 -10.49 5.42
C ALA A 143 3.17 -11.70 5.77
N GLY A 144 2.70 -12.42 4.75
CA GLY A 144 2.05 -13.73 4.87
C GLY A 144 2.82 -14.76 4.04
N GLY A 145 3.17 -15.90 4.63
CA GLY A 145 3.90 -16.95 3.96
C GLY A 145 4.61 -17.92 4.93
N ASP A 146 5.52 -18.70 4.41
CA ASP A 146 6.34 -19.60 5.23
C ASP A 146 7.36 -18.82 6.08
N ALA A 147 7.58 -19.24 7.31
CA ALA A 147 8.48 -18.56 8.24
C ALA A 147 9.96 -18.61 7.81
N ALA A 148 10.39 -19.68 7.15
CA ALA A 148 11.76 -19.79 6.63
C ALA A 148 11.97 -18.86 5.43
N ASP A 149 10.98 -18.80 4.53
CA ASP A 149 10.99 -17.87 3.40
C ASP A 149 10.97 -16.40 3.86
N PHE A 150 10.19 -16.11 4.91
CA PHE A 150 10.18 -14.77 5.51
C PHE A 150 11.56 -14.42 6.12
N ALA A 151 12.17 -15.31 6.88
CA ALA A 151 13.49 -15.08 7.46
C ALA A 151 14.58 -14.81 6.40
N GLU A 152 14.48 -15.47 5.24
CA GLU A 152 15.39 -15.25 4.09
C GLU A 152 15.22 -13.86 3.49
N VAL A 153 13.96 -13.36 3.35
CA VAL A 153 13.68 -12.08 2.68
C VAL A 153 13.66 -10.89 3.63
N GLU A 154 13.55 -11.11 4.94
CA GLU A 154 13.46 -10.05 5.95
C GLU A 154 14.56 -8.99 5.83
N PRO A 155 15.86 -9.33 5.60
CA PRO A 155 16.90 -8.33 5.40
C PRO A 155 16.66 -7.41 4.19
N VAL A 156 16.05 -7.92 3.11
CA VAL A 156 15.68 -7.16 1.92
C VAL A 156 14.50 -6.23 2.23
N LEU A 157 13.48 -6.74 2.89
CA LEU A 157 12.29 -5.96 3.27
C LEU A 157 12.62 -4.84 4.27
N THR A 158 13.54 -5.09 5.20
CA THR A 158 13.98 -4.12 6.22
C THR A 158 14.60 -2.87 5.61
N VAL A 159 15.15 -2.94 4.40
CA VAL A 159 15.62 -1.75 3.66
C VAL A 159 14.48 -0.78 3.34
N MET A 160 13.27 -1.30 3.17
CA MET A 160 12.09 -0.53 2.77
C MET A 160 11.16 -0.19 3.95
N GLY A 161 11.30 -0.89 5.09
CA GLY A 161 10.43 -0.65 6.23
C GLY A 161 10.59 -1.65 7.37
N ARG A 162 9.51 -1.88 8.09
CA ARG A 162 9.41 -2.82 9.20
C ARG A 162 8.55 -4.02 8.78
N PRO A 163 9.14 -5.13 8.34
CA PRO A 163 8.40 -6.34 8.03
C PRO A 163 7.91 -7.05 9.30
N THR A 164 6.72 -7.62 9.23
CA THR A 164 6.16 -8.45 10.28
C THR A 164 5.45 -9.63 9.63
N LEU A 165 5.86 -10.85 9.99
CA LEU A 165 5.14 -12.06 9.58
C LEU A 165 3.86 -12.19 10.40
N VAL A 166 2.71 -12.25 9.72
CA VAL A 166 1.39 -12.25 10.38
C VAL A 166 0.63 -13.56 10.22
N GLY A 167 1.16 -14.51 9.44
CA GLY A 167 0.55 -15.83 9.23
C GLY A 167 0.93 -16.45 7.90
N PRO A 168 0.27 -17.53 7.48
CA PRO A 168 0.51 -18.18 6.19
C PRO A 168 0.12 -17.29 5.00
N ALA A 169 0.39 -17.76 3.76
CA ALA A 169 0.11 -17.05 2.52
C ALA A 169 -1.34 -16.53 2.45
N GLY A 170 -1.50 -15.26 2.10
CA GLY A 170 -2.75 -14.50 2.09
C GLY A 170 -3.04 -13.76 3.41
N CYS A 171 -2.34 -14.05 4.51
CA CYS A 171 -2.53 -13.34 5.77
C CYS A 171 -1.95 -11.92 5.76
N GLY A 172 -0.92 -11.65 4.95
CA GLY A 172 -0.44 -10.29 4.71
C GLY A 172 -1.53 -9.40 4.12
N GLN A 173 -2.29 -9.92 3.14
CA GLN A 173 -3.43 -9.20 2.57
C GLN A 173 -4.54 -8.99 3.60
N ILE A 174 -4.85 -9.97 4.45
CA ILE A 174 -5.80 -9.78 5.56
C ILE A 174 -5.34 -8.67 6.50
N ALA A 175 -4.06 -8.65 6.89
CA ALA A 175 -3.51 -7.57 7.73
C ALA A 175 -3.62 -6.20 7.03
N LYS A 176 -3.40 -6.15 5.70
CA LYS A 176 -3.62 -4.93 4.91
C LYS A 176 -5.09 -4.51 4.91
N LEU A 177 -6.03 -5.44 4.78
CA LEU A 177 -7.47 -5.14 4.86
C LEU A 177 -7.84 -4.59 6.25
N CYS A 178 -7.32 -5.16 7.34
CA CYS A 178 -7.47 -4.61 8.69
C CYS A 178 -6.93 -3.18 8.79
N ASN A 179 -5.74 -2.92 8.23
CA ASN A 179 -5.19 -1.57 8.17
C ASN A 179 -6.13 -0.61 7.42
N GLN A 180 -6.66 -0.99 6.25
CA GLN A 180 -7.51 -0.12 5.44
C GLN A 180 -8.89 0.12 6.07
N LEU A 181 -9.44 -0.86 6.76
CA LEU A 181 -10.64 -0.72 7.58
C LEU A 181 -10.44 0.36 8.67
N ILE A 182 -9.32 0.28 9.41
CA ILE A 182 -8.99 1.26 10.47
C ILE A 182 -8.73 2.63 9.85
N VAL A 183 -8.00 2.70 8.74
CA VAL A 183 -7.73 3.98 8.04
C VAL A 183 -9.04 4.63 7.58
N GLY A 184 -9.89 3.90 6.86
CA GLY A 184 -11.15 4.43 6.35
C GLY A 184 -12.11 4.84 7.46
N GLY A 185 -12.25 4.02 8.49
CA GLY A 185 -13.07 4.33 9.67
C GLY A 185 -12.59 5.57 10.41
N THR A 186 -11.27 5.65 10.69
CA THR A 186 -10.69 6.79 11.40
C THR A 186 -10.81 8.09 10.60
N LEU A 187 -10.68 8.05 9.27
CA LEU A 187 -10.89 9.23 8.41
C LEU A 187 -12.32 9.79 8.55
N ASN A 188 -13.33 8.90 8.57
CA ASN A 188 -14.72 9.30 8.77
C ASN A 188 -14.93 9.93 10.15
N ILE A 189 -14.45 9.28 11.21
CA ILE A 189 -14.58 9.77 12.60
C ILE A 189 -13.87 11.12 12.78
N VAL A 190 -12.69 11.30 12.18
CA VAL A 190 -11.98 12.60 12.22
C VAL A 190 -12.76 13.70 11.51
N ALA A 191 -13.37 13.39 10.34
CA ALA A 191 -14.21 14.35 9.63
C ALA A 191 -15.43 14.76 10.47
N GLU A 192 -16.13 13.80 11.08
CA GLU A 192 -17.26 14.06 11.99
C GLU A 192 -16.85 14.91 13.19
N ALA A 193 -15.72 14.58 13.84
CA ALA A 193 -15.23 15.31 14.99
C ALA A 193 -14.91 16.79 14.67
N LEU A 194 -14.29 17.06 13.51
CA LEU A 194 -13.98 18.42 13.09
C LEU A 194 -15.24 19.23 12.73
N LEU A 195 -16.23 18.60 12.05
CA LEU A 195 -17.52 19.23 11.78
C LEU A 195 -18.32 19.50 13.06
N LEU A 196 -18.33 18.55 13.99
CA LEU A 196 -18.98 18.71 15.29
C LEU A 196 -18.34 19.87 16.08
N ALA A 197 -17.01 19.98 16.09
CA ALA A 197 -16.32 21.08 16.75
C ALA A 197 -16.81 22.44 16.19
N GLN A 198 -16.84 22.59 14.87
CA GLN A 198 -17.32 23.82 14.23
C GLN A 198 -18.80 24.10 14.51
N ALA A 199 -19.67 23.09 14.40
CA ALA A 199 -21.09 23.23 14.68
C ALA A 199 -21.37 23.61 16.14
N GLY A 200 -20.55 23.13 17.08
CA GLY A 200 -20.60 23.48 18.48
C GLY A 200 -19.94 24.83 18.85
N GLY A 201 -19.42 25.58 17.85
CA GLY A 201 -18.80 26.88 18.05
C GLY A 201 -17.34 26.84 18.53
N ALA A 202 -16.70 25.66 18.54
CA ALA A 202 -15.29 25.54 18.82
C ALA A 202 -14.45 25.70 17.53
N ASP A 203 -13.22 26.20 17.65
CA ASP A 203 -12.27 26.20 16.55
C ASP A 203 -11.76 24.78 16.25
N PRO A 204 -12.08 24.21 15.08
CA PRO A 204 -11.67 22.85 14.75
C PRO A 204 -10.15 22.61 14.77
N ALA A 205 -9.34 23.62 14.43
CA ALA A 205 -7.88 23.53 14.47
C ALA A 205 -7.38 23.48 15.92
N ALA A 206 -7.96 24.29 16.80
CA ALA A 206 -7.67 24.25 18.23
C ALA A 206 -8.12 22.92 18.88
N VAL A 207 -9.31 22.41 18.54
CA VAL A 207 -9.80 21.09 19.00
C VAL A 207 -8.84 19.99 18.55
N ARG A 208 -8.46 19.94 17.26
CA ARG A 208 -7.47 18.97 16.74
C ARG A 208 -6.18 19.04 17.56
N THR A 209 -5.69 20.22 17.88
CA THR A 209 -4.48 20.42 18.67
C THR A 209 -4.65 19.91 20.10
N ALA A 210 -5.79 20.20 20.74
CA ALA A 210 -6.07 19.85 22.13
C ALA A 210 -6.19 18.33 22.37
N ILE A 211 -6.70 17.57 21.39
CA ILE A 211 -6.88 16.11 21.54
C ILE A 211 -5.62 15.30 21.13
N ARG A 212 -4.59 15.95 20.60
CA ARG A 212 -3.31 15.30 20.31
C ARG A 212 -2.57 15.00 21.64
N GLY A 213 -1.85 13.88 21.65
CA GLY A 213 -1.22 13.35 22.87
C GLY A 213 -2.16 12.56 23.78
N GLY A 214 -3.50 12.54 23.48
CA GLY A 214 -4.49 11.74 24.17
C GLY A 214 -4.83 10.44 23.41
N PHE A 215 -5.81 9.69 23.92
CA PHE A 215 -6.23 8.41 23.31
C PHE A 215 -6.79 8.55 21.88
N ALA A 216 -7.28 9.73 21.50
CA ALA A 216 -7.78 10.01 20.16
C ALA A 216 -6.67 10.30 19.15
N GLU A 217 -5.41 10.42 19.59
CA GLU A 217 -4.30 10.70 18.67
C GLU A 217 -4.11 9.58 17.65
N SER A 218 -3.92 9.96 16.42
CA SER A 218 -3.58 9.03 15.35
C SER A 218 -2.82 9.76 14.25
N ARG A 219 -2.04 9.00 13.46
CA ARG A 219 -1.40 9.54 12.26
C ARG A 219 -2.42 10.12 11.28
N ILE A 220 -3.63 9.59 11.28
CA ILE A 220 -4.74 10.09 10.45
C ILE A 220 -5.22 11.45 10.95
N LEU A 221 -5.44 11.61 12.24
CA LEU A 221 -5.78 12.92 12.85
C LEU A 221 -4.69 13.95 12.56
N GLU A 222 -3.42 13.55 12.65
CA GLU A 222 -2.29 14.43 12.38
C GLU A 222 -2.23 14.88 10.91
N VAL A 223 -2.24 13.95 9.97
CA VAL A 223 -1.99 14.24 8.55
C VAL A 223 -3.28 14.61 7.83
N HIS A 224 -4.31 13.75 7.91
CA HIS A 224 -5.54 13.94 7.14
C HIS A 224 -6.50 14.93 7.82
N GLY A 225 -6.49 15.02 9.15
CA GLY A 225 -7.21 16.08 9.86
C GLY A 225 -6.70 17.48 9.46
N GLN A 226 -5.38 17.65 9.28
CA GLN A 226 -4.84 18.90 8.75
C GLN A 226 -5.29 19.16 7.31
N ARG A 227 -5.24 18.14 6.44
CA ARG A 227 -5.71 18.26 5.05
C ARG A 227 -7.18 18.67 4.96
N MET A 228 -8.03 18.15 5.86
CA MET A 228 -9.44 18.54 5.97
C MET A 228 -9.60 20.01 6.36
N LEU A 229 -8.83 20.48 7.35
CA LEU A 229 -8.80 21.90 7.75
C LEU A 229 -8.31 22.82 6.63
N ASP A 230 -7.27 22.43 5.92
CA ASP A 230 -6.70 23.17 4.78
C ASP A 230 -7.52 23.03 3.50
N ARG A 231 -8.54 22.17 3.50
CA ARG A 231 -9.33 21.77 2.32
C ARG A 231 -8.45 21.32 1.14
N ASN A 232 -7.33 20.67 1.47
CA ASN A 232 -6.37 20.15 0.51
C ASN A 232 -6.62 18.68 0.20
N PHE A 233 -7.42 18.42 -0.82
CA PHE A 233 -7.76 17.09 -1.30
C PHE A 233 -6.94 16.65 -2.52
N MET A 234 -5.79 17.28 -2.75
CA MET A 234 -4.84 16.84 -3.79
C MET A 234 -4.34 15.42 -3.50
N PRO A 235 -4.14 14.57 -4.52
CA PRO A 235 -3.94 13.14 -4.32
C PRO A 235 -2.75 12.79 -3.43
N GLY A 236 -3.05 12.01 -2.38
CA GLY A 236 -2.10 11.18 -1.62
C GLY A 236 -2.53 9.72 -1.77
N GLY A 237 -3.35 9.20 -0.83
CA GLY A 237 -4.14 7.99 -1.05
C GLY A 237 -5.48 8.36 -1.67
N GLN A 238 -5.83 7.80 -2.82
CA GLN A 238 -7.02 8.24 -3.56
C GLN A 238 -8.31 7.63 -2.98
N VAL A 239 -9.43 8.37 -3.10
CA VAL A 239 -10.80 7.93 -2.79
C VAL A 239 -11.09 6.58 -3.46
N MET A 240 -10.84 6.45 -4.77
CA MET A 240 -11.09 5.22 -5.51
C MET A 240 -10.31 4.02 -4.98
N SER A 241 -9.08 4.24 -4.52
CA SER A 241 -8.26 3.17 -3.94
C SER A 241 -8.78 2.75 -2.58
N GLN A 242 -9.17 3.72 -1.72
CA GLN A 242 -9.75 3.43 -0.41
C GLN A 242 -11.10 2.72 -0.54
N HIS A 243 -11.94 3.15 -1.48
CA HIS A 243 -13.22 2.48 -1.77
C HIS A 243 -13.00 1.02 -2.17
N LYS A 244 -12.13 0.75 -3.15
CA LYS A 244 -11.77 -0.61 -3.58
C LYS A 244 -11.28 -1.47 -2.40
N ASP A 245 -10.42 -0.90 -1.55
CA ASP A 245 -9.86 -1.62 -0.41
C ASP A 245 -10.97 -1.96 0.62
N LEU A 246 -11.91 -1.06 0.87
CA LEU A 246 -13.07 -1.31 1.76
C LEU A 246 -14.03 -2.36 1.17
N GLU A 247 -14.27 -2.36 -0.15
CA GLU A 247 -15.02 -3.44 -0.81
C GLU A 247 -14.33 -4.80 -0.61
N ASN A 248 -13.00 -4.85 -0.74
CA ASN A 248 -12.23 -6.06 -0.48
C ASN A 248 -12.32 -6.50 1.00
N VAL A 249 -12.39 -5.55 1.95
CA VAL A 249 -12.66 -5.86 3.37
C VAL A 249 -14.02 -6.54 3.53
N LEU A 250 -15.08 -5.99 2.92
CA LEU A 250 -16.43 -6.56 3.02
C LEU A 250 -16.52 -7.94 2.37
N ILE A 251 -15.85 -8.16 1.24
CA ILE A 251 -15.75 -9.48 0.60
C ILE A 251 -15.04 -10.48 1.53
N ALA A 252 -13.90 -10.09 2.12
CA ALA A 252 -13.16 -10.95 3.04
C ALA A 252 -13.98 -11.28 4.30
N ALA A 253 -14.71 -10.29 4.83
CA ALA A 253 -15.60 -10.47 5.97
C ALA A 253 -16.72 -11.47 5.65
N ALA A 254 -17.39 -11.31 4.49
CA ALA A 254 -18.45 -12.21 4.05
C ALA A 254 -17.94 -13.66 3.88
N ASN A 255 -16.76 -13.85 3.29
CA ASN A 255 -16.13 -15.16 3.16
C ASN A 255 -15.79 -15.82 4.51
N ALA A 256 -15.53 -15.01 5.54
CA ALA A 256 -15.28 -15.45 6.90
C ALA A 256 -16.56 -15.55 7.77
N GLY A 257 -17.76 -15.29 7.21
CA GLY A 257 -19.03 -15.29 7.94
C GLY A 257 -19.18 -14.11 8.91
N LEU A 258 -18.41 -13.02 8.73
CA LEU A 258 -18.44 -11.83 9.58
C LEU A 258 -19.31 -10.72 8.97
N ARG A 259 -19.97 -9.92 9.84
CA ARG A 259 -20.58 -8.66 9.47
C ARG A 259 -19.84 -7.50 10.10
N LEU A 260 -19.57 -6.47 9.31
CA LEU A 260 -18.80 -5.29 9.71
C LEU A 260 -19.62 -4.01 9.47
N PRO A 261 -20.63 -3.70 10.31
CA PRO A 261 -21.60 -2.64 10.06
C PRO A 261 -20.96 -1.25 9.96
N VAL A 262 -19.91 -0.96 10.72
CA VAL A 262 -19.17 0.32 10.60
C VAL A 262 -18.47 0.40 9.23
N THR A 263 -17.87 -0.68 8.75
CA THR A 263 -17.22 -0.72 7.45
C THR A 263 -18.23 -0.59 6.30
N GLU A 264 -19.44 -1.19 6.44
CA GLU A 264 -20.53 -1.02 5.48
C GLU A 264 -20.90 0.46 5.32
N LEU A 265 -21.09 1.18 6.43
CA LEU A 265 -21.39 2.62 6.44
C LEU A 265 -20.24 3.45 5.82
N VAL A 266 -19.02 3.20 6.25
CA VAL A 266 -17.83 3.90 5.73
C VAL A 266 -17.66 3.67 4.24
N THR A 267 -17.89 2.44 3.75
CA THR A 267 -17.84 2.12 2.32
C THR A 267 -18.87 2.92 1.52
N ALA A 268 -20.09 3.07 2.04
CA ALA A 268 -21.15 3.86 1.40
C ALA A 268 -20.77 5.35 1.26
N HIS A 269 -20.09 5.94 2.26
CA HIS A 269 -19.57 7.30 2.16
C HIS A 269 -18.52 7.42 1.04
N TYR A 270 -17.57 6.50 0.93
CA TYR A 270 -16.60 6.49 -0.18
C TYR A 270 -17.27 6.23 -1.53
N GLN A 271 -18.29 5.37 -1.59
CA GLN A 271 -19.06 5.12 -2.82
C GLN A 271 -19.72 6.41 -3.34
N SER A 272 -20.28 7.26 -2.47
CA SER A 272 -20.87 8.54 -2.89
C SER A 272 -19.87 9.48 -3.53
N LEU A 273 -18.60 9.43 -3.09
CA LEU A 273 -17.51 10.24 -3.64
C LEU A 273 -16.99 9.76 -5.00
N MET A 274 -17.27 8.52 -5.40
CA MET A 274 -16.80 7.98 -6.69
C MET A 274 -17.33 8.77 -7.88
N GLN A 275 -18.51 9.41 -7.77
CA GLN A 275 -19.09 10.25 -8.81
C GLN A 275 -18.58 11.69 -8.78
N ILE A 276 -18.00 12.14 -7.66
CA ILE A 276 -17.66 13.55 -7.40
C ILE A 276 -16.15 13.76 -7.54
N ALA A 277 -15.36 12.98 -6.82
CA ALA A 277 -13.94 13.20 -6.65
C ALA A 277 -13.14 11.88 -6.50
N PRO A 278 -13.24 10.90 -7.43
CA PRO A 278 -12.62 9.58 -7.29
C PRO A 278 -11.08 9.65 -7.15
N ARG A 279 -10.46 10.68 -7.73
CA ARG A 279 -9.01 10.87 -7.69
C ARG A 279 -8.53 11.77 -6.56
N ALA A 280 -9.45 12.37 -5.79
CA ALA A 280 -9.08 13.16 -4.62
C ALA A 280 -8.42 12.30 -3.55
N ASP A 281 -7.72 12.96 -2.62
CA ASP A 281 -7.21 12.29 -1.43
C ASP A 281 -8.37 11.70 -0.60
N GLN A 282 -8.15 10.60 0.05
CA GLN A 282 -9.15 9.89 0.86
C GLN A 282 -9.72 10.75 2.00
N SER A 283 -9.05 11.83 2.42
CA SER A 283 -9.59 12.82 3.35
C SER A 283 -10.79 13.61 2.78
N ALA A 284 -11.03 13.51 1.46
CA ALA A 284 -12.22 14.07 0.82
C ALA A 284 -13.54 13.42 1.30
N VAL A 285 -13.48 12.38 2.16
CA VAL A 285 -14.67 11.86 2.86
C VAL A 285 -15.41 12.96 3.63
N LEU A 286 -14.73 14.00 4.05
CA LEU A 286 -15.35 15.21 4.60
C LEU A 286 -16.42 15.80 3.66
N LEU A 287 -16.19 15.80 2.34
CA LEU A 287 -17.14 16.34 1.36
C LEU A 287 -18.44 15.53 1.31
N ALA A 288 -18.36 14.19 1.46
CA ALA A 288 -19.56 13.36 1.55
C ALA A 288 -20.36 13.65 2.82
N LEU A 289 -19.68 13.88 3.93
CA LEU A 289 -20.31 14.22 5.19
C LEU A 289 -20.97 15.62 5.15
N GLU A 290 -20.32 16.58 4.52
CA GLU A 290 -20.90 17.94 4.31
C GLU A 290 -22.15 17.90 3.42
N GLN A 291 -22.24 17.00 2.44
CA GLN A 291 -23.46 16.82 1.63
C GLN A 291 -24.67 16.33 2.44
N THR A 292 -24.45 15.55 3.47
CA THR A 292 -25.52 15.11 4.36
C THR A 292 -25.88 16.17 5.41
N ASN A 293 -25.09 17.25 5.51
CA ASN A 293 -25.25 18.34 6.48
C ASN A 293 -25.25 19.69 5.74
N GLU A 294 -26.23 19.91 4.87
CA GLU A 294 -26.29 20.98 3.84
C GLU A 294 -25.96 22.40 4.35
N SER A 295 -26.13 22.69 5.62
CA SER A 295 -25.82 23.99 6.23
C SER A 295 -24.42 24.06 6.87
N LEU A 296 -23.69 22.97 6.90
CA LEU A 296 -22.39 22.86 7.58
C LEU A 296 -21.28 22.58 6.59
N ARG A 297 -20.23 23.40 6.66
CA ARG A 297 -19.00 23.24 5.88
C ARG A 297 -17.81 23.57 6.77
N LEU A 298 -16.83 22.69 6.80
CA LEU A 298 -15.62 22.90 7.60
C LEU A 298 -14.76 24.04 6.99
N GLY A 299 -14.64 25.14 7.74
CA GLY A 299 -13.86 26.32 7.30
C GLY A 299 -14.45 27.03 6.08
N THR A 300 -13.71 28.05 5.59
CA THR A 300 -14.14 28.92 4.49
C THR A 300 -13.24 28.84 3.24
N ALA A 301 -12.10 28.15 3.32
CA ALA A 301 -11.16 28.02 2.22
C ALA A 301 -11.77 27.26 1.02
N ALA A 302 -11.34 27.54 -0.19
CA ALA A 302 -11.77 26.81 -1.38
C ALA A 302 -11.18 25.39 -1.38
N ASP A 303 -11.93 24.43 -1.98
CA ASP A 303 -11.48 23.06 -2.12
C ASP A 303 -10.36 22.95 -3.16
N GLN A 304 -9.23 22.42 -2.75
CA GLN A 304 -8.16 22.05 -3.66
C GLN A 304 -8.38 20.60 -4.11
N LEU A 305 -8.94 20.44 -5.30
CA LEU A 305 -9.25 19.15 -5.90
C LEU A 305 -8.37 18.88 -7.13
N PRO A 306 -8.04 17.62 -7.43
CA PRO A 306 -7.39 17.28 -8.69
C PRO A 306 -8.31 17.65 -9.88
N THR A 307 -7.72 18.09 -10.98
CA THR A 307 -8.44 18.36 -12.23
C THR A 307 -9.21 17.11 -12.67
N LYS A 308 -10.47 17.27 -13.04
CA LYS A 308 -11.24 16.21 -13.69
C LYS A 308 -10.59 15.96 -15.06
N VAL A 309 -9.98 14.78 -15.23
CA VAL A 309 -9.49 14.29 -16.54
C VAL A 309 -10.34 13.10 -16.91
#